data_4b332373c76c293f4d5b39b2ff6979b5
#
_entry.id   4b332373c76c293f4d5b39b2ff6979b5
#
_cell.length_a   1.000
_cell.length_b   1.000
_cell.length_c   1.000
_cell.angle_alpha   90.00
_cell.angle_beta   90.00
_cell.angle_gamma   90.00
#
_symmetry.space_group_name_H-M   'P 1'
#
loop_
_entity.id
_entity.type
_entity.pdbx_description
1 polymer ?
#
loop_
_entity_poly.entity_id
_entity_poly.type
_entity_poly.pdbx_seq_one_letter_code
_entity_poly.pdbx_strand_id
1 'polypeptide(L)'
;PTNRLGRKKTLFWIGVFYTISALGSAFSNDPITFAFFRFLGGLGVGASTIAAPAYISEIAPAKDRGKLVGLYQFNIVFGILVAFLSNYLLSGIGENAWRWMLGVEAIPAIIYTLFVLSVPQSPRWLLTKLRNDEARNVLQLINPGQDVEKLMLEINQENENKVTGENIFIKKYRFPLIL
;
A
#
# COMPACT_ATOMS: atom_id res chain seq x y z
N PRO A 1 7.81 -9.01 4.37
CA PRO A 1 6.45 -9.19 4.92
C PRO A 1 5.41 -9.43 3.83
N THR A 2 5.37 -8.62 2.74
CA THR A 2 4.38 -8.68 1.65
C THR A 2 4.30 -10.05 0.97
N ASN A 3 5.42 -10.76 0.79
CA ASN A 3 5.44 -12.08 0.15
C ASN A 3 4.85 -13.20 1.04
N ARG A 4 4.95 -13.06 2.38
CA ARG A 4 4.39 -14.05 3.32
C ARG A 4 2.91 -13.81 3.58
N LEU A 5 2.52 -12.59 3.91
CA LEU A 5 1.16 -12.23 4.30
C LEU A 5 0.22 -11.96 3.12
N GLY A 6 0.77 -11.63 1.95
CA GLY A 6 0.02 -11.16 0.79
C GLY A 6 -0.20 -9.64 0.82
N ARG A 7 -0.46 -9.08 -0.37
CA ARG A 7 -0.54 -7.61 -0.56
C ARG A 7 -1.73 -7.02 0.19
N LYS A 8 -2.92 -7.60 0.06
CA LYS A 8 -4.14 -7.14 0.73
C LYS A 8 -4.00 -7.10 2.25
N LYS A 9 -3.50 -8.19 2.87
CA LYS A 9 -3.30 -8.23 4.33
C LYS A 9 -2.29 -7.20 4.80
N THR A 10 -1.22 -6.98 4.03
CA THR A 10 -0.22 -5.94 4.36
C THR A 10 -0.86 -4.55 4.30
N LEU A 11 -1.63 -4.23 3.26
CA LEU A 11 -2.34 -2.96 3.14
C LEU A 11 -3.35 -2.75 4.28
N PHE A 12 -4.06 -3.81 4.68
CA PHE A 12 -4.97 -3.76 5.81
C PHE A 12 -4.25 -3.39 7.13
N TRP A 13 -3.13 -4.07 7.44
CA TRP A 13 -2.37 -3.75 8.64
C TRP A 13 -1.76 -2.34 8.62
N ILE A 14 -1.36 -1.85 7.45
CA ILE A 14 -0.94 -0.46 7.27
C ILE A 14 -2.05 0.50 7.70
N GLY A 15 -3.29 0.29 7.23
CA GLY A 15 -4.44 1.10 7.62
C GLY A 15 -4.74 1.04 9.13
N VAL A 16 -4.64 -0.15 9.73
CA VAL A 16 -4.79 -0.33 11.18
C VAL A 16 -3.72 0.46 11.95
N PHE A 17 -2.44 0.39 11.54
CA PHE A 17 -1.36 1.15 12.18
C PHE A 17 -1.56 2.66 12.04
N TYR A 18 -2.04 3.14 10.90
CA TYR A 18 -2.40 4.55 10.73
C TYR A 18 -3.52 4.98 11.67
N THR A 19 -4.58 4.18 11.76
CA THR A 19 -5.72 4.48 12.64
C THR A 19 -5.29 4.53 14.11
N ILE A 20 -4.52 3.54 14.56
CA ILE A 20 -3.99 3.48 15.92
C ILE A 20 -3.04 4.66 16.18
N SER A 21 -2.19 5.01 15.24
CA SER A 21 -1.26 6.14 15.36
C SER A 21 -2.00 7.47 15.49
N ALA A 22 -2.99 7.71 14.63
CA ALA A 22 -3.77 8.94 14.66
C ALA A 22 -4.53 9.12 15.98
N LEU A 23 -5.29 8.10 16.39
CA LEU A 23 -6.05 8.13 17.65
C LEU A 23 -5.11 8.17 18.86
N GLY A 24 -4.09 7.32 18.92
CA GLY A 24 -3.15 7.26 20.02
C GLY A 24 -2.38 8.57 20.19
N SER A 25 -1.98 9.23 19.09
CA SER A 25 -1.33 10.55 19.14
C SER A 25 -2.29 11.63 19.63
N ALA A 26 -3.56 11.62 19.18
CA ALA A 26 -4.56 12.60 19.59
C ALA A 26 -4.89 12.52 21.10
N PHE A 27 -4.92 11.30 21.66
CA PHE A 27 -5.23 11.06 23.07
C PHE A 27 -4.00 11.01 23.99
N SER A 28 -2.79 11.15 23.47
CA SER A 28 -1.57 11.13 24.27
C SER A 28 -1.53 12.33 25.24
N ASN A 29 -1.08 12.10 26.47
CA ASN A 29 -0.91 13.12 27.50
C ASN A 29 0.55 13.40 27.83
N ASP A 30 1.46 12.58 27.34
CA ASP A 30 2.90 12.70 27.57
C ASP A 30 3.69 12.53 26.26
N PRO A 31 4.89 13.12 26.17
CA PRO A 31 5.70 13.09 24.94
C PRO A 31 6.16 11.69 24.53
N ILE A 32 6.34 10.77 25.49
CA ILE A 32 6.84 9.42 25.21
C ILE A 32 5.74 8.60 24.53
N THR A 33 4.52 8.61 25.07
CA THR A 33 3.36 7.97 24.47
C THR A 33 3.06 8.56 23.10
N PHE A 34 3.13 9.87 22.94
CA PHE A 34 2.99 10.53 21.65
C PHE A 34 4.03 10.03 20.63
N ALA A 35 5.31 10.02 21.01
CA ALA A 35 6.39 9.56 20.13
C ALA A 35 6.22 8.08 19.73
N PHE A 36 5.77 7.24 20.66
CA PHE A 36 5.49 5.82 20.37
C PHE A 36 4.41 5.65 19.29
N PHE A 37 3.28 6.36 19.40
CA PHE A 37 2.22 6.26 18.40
C PHE A 37 2.66 6.87 17.06
N ARG A 38 3.43 7.94 17.04
CA ARG A 38 4.03 8.50 15.81
C ARG A 38 5.02 7.54 15.17
N PHE A 39 5.80 6.82 15.95
CA PHE A 39 6.68 5.77 15.43
C PHE A 39 5.89 4.66 14.74
N LEU A 40 4.78 4.19 15.34
CA LEU A 40 3.90 3.19 14.69
C LEU A 40 3.34 3.69 13.36
N GLY A 41 2.92 4.96 13.31
CA GLY A 41 2.49 5.59 12.05
C GLY A 41 3.60 5.62 11.01
N GLY A 42 4.82 5.98 11.41
CA GLY A 42 5.99 5.98 10.55
C GLY A 42 6.31 4.62 9.94
N LEU A 43 6.16 3.52 10.71
CA LEU A 43 6.27 2.16 10.19
C LEU A 43 5.19 1.87 9.13
N GLY A 44 3.96 2.34 9.35
CA GLY A 44 2.88 2.26 8.37
C GLY A 44 3.22 3.00 7.07
N VAL A 45 3.73 4.26 7.18
CA VAL A 45 4.18 5.05 6.01
C VAL A 45 5.25 4.29 5.23
N GLY A 46 6.32 3.86 5.90
CA GLY A 46 7.42 3.14 5.26
C GLY A 46 6.97 1.85 4.57
N ALA A 47 6.05 1.11 5.17
CA ALA A 47 5.48 -0.08 4.55
C ALA A 47 4.59 0.25 3.34
N SER A 48 3.81 1.35 3.40
CA SER A 48 2.89 1.76 2.34
C SER A 48 3.60 2.20 1.07
N THR A 49 4.74 2.88 1.16
CA THR A 49 5.53 3.34 0.01
C THR A 49 6.01 2.19 -0.89
N ILE A 50 6.14 0.99 -0.33
CA ILE A 50 6.52 -0.22 -1.09
C ILE A 50 5.27 -1.04 -1.46
N ALA A 51 4.36 -1.25 -0.50
CA ALA A 51 3.25 -2.17 -0.68
C ALA A 51 2.18 -1.66 -1.64
N ALA A 52 1.86 -0.36 -1.63
CA ALA A 52 0.81 0.20 -2.47
C ALA A 52 1.19 0.24 -3.96
N PRO A 53 2.36 0.76 -4.38
CA PRO A 53 2.77 0.69 -5.79
C PRO A 53 2.93 -0.74 -6.29
N ALA A 54 3.46 -1.65 -5.45
CA ALA A 54 3.59 -3.06 -5.80
C ALA A 54 2.22 -3.69 -6.06
N TYR A 55 1.23 -3.45 -5.19
CA TYR A 55 -0.13 -3.94 -5.38
C TYR A 55 -0.77 -3.38 -6.66
N ILE A 56 -0.65 -2.07 -6.90
CA ILE A 56 -1.17 -1.42 -8.10
C ILE A 56 -0.53 -2.05 -9.36
N SER A 57 0.77 -2.25 -9.37
CA SER A 57 1.48 -2.85 -10.51
C SER A 57 1.07 -4.31 -10.80
N GLU A 58 0.65 -5.04 -9.77
CA GLU A 58 0.23 -6.44 -9.88
C GLU A 58 -1.24 -6.62 -10.30
N ILE A 59 -2.11 -5.64 -9.97
CA ILE A 59 -3.55 -5.72 -10.25
C ILE A 59 -3.96 -4.90 -11.47
N ALA A 60 -3.19 -3.88 -11.82
CA ALA A 60 -3.51 -3.00 -12.95
C ALA A 60 -3.33 -3.72 -14.29
N PRO A 61 -4.34 -3.67 -15.18
CA PRO A 61 -4.17 -4.07 -16.57
C PRO A 61 -3.01 -3.32 -17.22
N ALA A 62 -2.26 -3.98 -18.10
CA ALA A 62 -1.07 -3.40 -18.73
C ALA A 62 -1.35 -2.04 -19.38
N LYS A 63 -2.52 -1.89 -20.01
CA LYS A 63 -2.99 -0.66 -20.67
C LYS A 63 -3.13 0.53 -19.71
N ASP A 64 -3.61 0.29 -18.48
CA ASP A 64 -3.97 1.35 -17.52
C ASP A 64 -2.95 1.50 -16.39
N ARG A 65 -1.89 0.69 -16.37
CA ARG A 65 -0.90 0.68 -15.29
C ARG A 65 -0.26 2.05 -15.06
N GLY A 66 0.16 2.73 -16.12
CA GLY A 66 0.75 4.07 -16.02
C GLY A 66 -0.21 5.11 -15.44
N LYS A 67 -1.48 5.06 -15.87
CA LYS A 67 -2.55 5.93 -15.36
C LYS A 67 -2.81 5.70 -13.87
N LEU A 68 -2.88 4.45 -13.44
CA LEU A 68 -3.12 4.11 -12.03
C LEU A 68 -1.95 4.49 -11.11
N VAL A 69 -0.71 4.34 -11.59
CA VAL A 69 0.48 4.83 -10.87
C VAL A 69 0.48 6.36 -10.79
N GLY A 70 0.09 7.05 -11.88
CA GLY A 70 -0.08 8.50 -11.85
C GLY A 70 -1.16 8.97 -10.88
N LEU A 71 -2.30 8.27 -10.83
CA LEU A 71 -3.37 8.53 -9.84
C LEU A 71 -2.91 8.30 -8.41
N TYR A 72 -2.10 7.28 -8.16
CA TYR A 72 -1.49 7.05 -6.84
C TYR A 72 -0.64 8.24 -6.41
N GLN A 73 0.22 8.75 -7.30
CA GLN A 73 1.04 9.93 -7.02
C GLN A 73 0.19 11.19 -6.81
N PHE A 74 -0.83 11.39 -7.63
CA PHE A 74 -1.79 12.48 -7.46
C PHE A 74 -2.47 12.44 -6.09
N ASN A 75 -2.93 11.25 -5.65
CA ASN A 75 -3.57 11.09 -4.34
C ASN A 75 -2.64 11.43 -3.16
N ILE A 76 -1.33 11.18 -3.28
CA ILE A 76 -0.37 11.60 -2.25
C ILE A 76 -0.36 13.12 -2.13
N VAL A 77 -0.21 13.84 -3.25
CA VAL A 77 -0.17 15.30 -3.26
C VAL A 77 -1.51 15.89 -2.79
N PHE A 78 -2.61 15.33 -3.28
CA PHE A 78 -3.96 15.73 -2.87
C PHE A 78 -4.19 15.51 -1.36
N GLY A 79 -3.73 14.38 -0.82
CA GLY A 79 -3.80 14.10 0.61
C GLY A 79 -3.03 15.11 1.47
N ILE A 80 -1.85 15.55 1.00
CA ILE A 80 -1.08 16.61 1.65
C ILE A 80 -1.87 17.92 1.68
N LEU A 81 -2.47 18.29 0.54
CA LEU A 81 -3.29 19.50 0.46
C LEU A 81 -4.47 19.45 1.44
N VAL A 82 -5.19 18.32 1.48
CA VAL A 82 -6.33 18.11 2.40
C VAL A 82 -5.86 18.18 3.86
N ALA A 83 -4.69 17.63 4.19
CA ALA A 83 -4.13 17.68 5.53
C ALA A 83 -3.81 19.13 5.96
N PHE A 84 -3.20 19.92 5.09
CA PHE A 84 -2.96 21.34 5.37
C PHE A 84 -4.25 22.13 5.55
N LEU A 85 -5.24 21.89 4.70
CA LEU A 85 -6.55 22.56 4.79
C LEU A 85 -7.28 22.18 6.08
N SER A 86 -7.31 20.90 6.46
CA SER A 86 -7.94 20.45 7.70
C SER A 86 -7.23 21.06 8.94
N ASN A 87 -5.91 21.10 8.94
CA ASN A 87 -5.14 21.70 10.03
C ASN A 87 -5.41 23.21 10.13
N TYR A 88 -5.49 23.93 9.01
CA TYR A 88 -5.86 25.34 8.98
C TYR A 88 -7.25 25.57 9.59
N LEU A 89 -8.25 24.79 9.20
CA LEU A 89 -9.62 24.91 9.71
C LEU A 89 -9.70 24.58 11.21
N LEU A 90 -8.88 23.66 11.69
CA LEU A 90 -8.86 23.23 13.09
C LEU A 90 -7.99 24.10 13.98
N SER A 91 -7.12 24.98 13.44
CA SER A 91 -6.19 25.80 14.20
C SER A 91 -6.85 26.77 15.18
N GLY A 92 -8.10 27.18 14.90
CA GLY A 92 -8.87 28.12 15.73
C GLY A 92 -9.70 27.50 16.85
N ILE A 93 -9.67 26.20 17.09
CA ILE A 93 -10.56 25.50 18.05
C ILE A 93 -10.11 25.70 19.53
N GLY A 94 -8.92 26.25 19.79
CA GLY A 94 -8.40 26.53 21.14
C GLY A 94 -7.14 25.73 21.46
N GLU A 95 -6.78 25.67 22.76
CA GLU A 95 -5.49 25.08 23.21
C GLU A 95 -5.27 23.62 22.82
N ASN A 96 -6.33 22.83 22.63
CA ASN A 96 -6.28 21.44 22.21
C ASN A 96 -6.41 21.25 20.70
N ALA A 97 -6.29 22.28 19.89
CA ALA A 97 -6.41 22.21 18.43
C ALA A 97 -5.50 21.12 17.81
N TRP A 98 -4.28 20.99 18.30
CA TRP A 98 -3.33 19.98 17.82
C TRP A 98 -3.84 18.53 17.97
N ARG A 99 -4.63 18.23 19.02
CA ARG A 99 -5.24 16.91 19.22
C ARG A 99 -6.28 16.61 18.15
N TRP A 100 -7.09 17.61 17.81
CA TRP A 100 -8.09 17.49 16.74
C TRP A 100 -7.43 17.38 15.36
N MET A 101 -6.35 18.13 15.11
CA MET A 101 -5.58 18.01 13.87
C MET A 101 -5.04 16.60 13.65
N LEU A 102 -4.54 15.95 14.71
CA LEU A 102 -4.04 14.59 14.65
C LEU A 102 -5.17 13.54 14.61
N GLY A 103 -6.22 13.79 15.39
CA GLY A 103 -7.37 12.87 15.47
C GLY A 103 -8.15 12.77 14.18
N VAL A 104 -8.26 13.85 13.41
CA VAL A 104 -8.99 13.86 12.12
C VAL A 104 -8.33 12.95 11.09
N GLU A 105 -7.02 12.71 11.20
CA GLU A 105 -6.29 11.76 10.35
C GLU A 105 -6.85 10.31 10.47
N ALA A 106 -7.52 9.99 11.57
CA ALA A 106 -8.14 8.68 11.74
C ALA A 106 -9.30 8.43 10.78
N ILE A 107 -10.01 9.48 10.34
CA ILE A 107 -11.14 9.34 9.43
C ILE A 107 -10.71 8.74 8.08
N PRO A 108 -9.78 9.33 7.32
CA PRO A 108 -9.30 8.73 6.08
C PRO A 108 -8.60 7.39 6.30
N ALA A 109 -7.93 7.18 7.44
CA ALA A 109 -7.29 5.90 7.76
C ALA A 109 -8.32 4.77 7.95
N ILE A 110 -9.43 5.02 8.63
CA ILE A 110 -10.53 4.06 8.80
C ILE A 110 -11.18 3.77 7.45
N ILE A 111 -11.51 4.82 6.67
CA ILE A 111 -12.09 4.68 5.34
C ILE A 111 -11.18 3.83 4.44
N TYR A 112 -9.88 4.12 4.41
CA TYR A 112 -8.89 3.33 3.69
C TYR A 112 -8.91 1.86 4.13
N THR A 113 -8.89 1.62 5.45
CA THR A 113 -8.88 0.25 6.01
C THR A 113 -10.11 -0.55 5.58
N LEU A 114 -11.29 0.09 5.59
CA LEU A 114 -12.53 -0.52 5.13
C LEU A 114 -12.51 -0.81 3.62
N PHE A 115 -12.03 0.13 2.80
CA PHE A 115 -11.91 -0.09 1.36
C PHE A 115 -10.93 -1.22 1.02
N VAL A 116 -9.84 -1.38 1.76
CA VAL A 116 -8.90 -2.49 1.58
C VAL A 116 -9.58 -3.85 1.77
N LEU A 117 -10.62 -3.96 2.59
CA LEU A 117 -11.37 -5.22 2.74
C LEU A 117 -12.13 -5.59 1.46
N SER A 118 -12.53 -4.62 0.65
CA SER A 118 -13.30 -4.83 -0.60
C SER A 118 -12.43 -5.15 -1.80
N VAL A 119 -11.12 -4.82 -1.79
CA VAL A 119 -10.24 -5.11 -2.92
C VAL A 119 -9.81 -6.58 -2.94
N PRO A 120 -9.62 -7.19 -4.14
CA PRO A 120 -9.18 -8.57 -4.26
C PRO A 120 -7.71 -8.75 -3.84
N GLN A 121 -7.28 -9.97 -3.64
CA GLN A 121 -5.88 -10.30 -3.42
C GLN A 121 -5.11 -10.22 -4.76
N SER A 122 -3.79 -10.00 -4.69
CA SER A 122 -2.96 -9.99 -5.90
C SER A 122 -2.98 -11.36 -6.59
N PRO A 123 -3.30 -11.43 -7.91
CA PRO A 123 -3.27 -12.69 -8.65
C PRO A 123 -1.84 -13.29 -8.71
N ARG A 124 -0.81 -12.46 -8.81
CA ARG A 124 0.59 -12.92 -8.72
C ARG A 124 0.88 -13.64 -7.42
N TRP A 125 0.46 -13.06 -6.31
CA TRP A 125 0.67 -13.69 -5.01
C TRP A 125 -0.14 -14.98 -4.85
N LEU A 126 -1.38 -15.00 -5.34
CA LEU A 126 -2.21 -16.20 -5.31
C LEU A 126 -1.56 -17.37 -6.06
N LEU A 127 -1.00 -17.11 -7.25
CA LEU A 127 -0.27 -18.13 -8.02
C LEU A 127 0.98 -18.64 -7.29
N THR A 128 1.75 -17.76 -6.62
CA THR A 128 2.89 -18.21 -5.79
C THR A 128 2.49 -19.06 -4.59
N LYS A 129 1.21 -19.04 -4.21
CA LYS A 129 0.62 -19.86 -3.13
C LYS A 129 -0.17 -21.05 -3.64
N LEU A 130 -0.10 -21.34 -4.95
CA LEU A 130 -0.81 -22.44 -5.62
C LEU A 130 -2.35 -22.35 -5.48
N ARG A 131 -2.88 -21.12 -5.27
CA ARG A 131 -4.32 -20.82 -5.19
C ARG A 131 -4.85 -20.42 -6.57
N ASN A 132 -4.78 -21.37 -7.51
CA ASN A 132 -5.03 -21.11 -8.94
C ASN A 132 -6.46 -20.66 -9.22
N ASP A 133 -7.47 -21.26 -8.57
CA ASP A 133 -8.88 -20.92 -8.80
C ASP A 133 -9.20 -19.48 -8.40
N GLU A 134 -8.64 -19.03 -7.27
CA GLU A 134 -8.81 -17.65 -6.84
C GLU A 134 -8.07 -16.66 -7.74
N ALA A 135 -6.85 -17.02 -8.19
CA ALA A 135 -6.11 -16.21 -9.14
C ALA A 135 -6.88 -16.05 -10.46
N ARG A 136 -7.49 -17.14 -10.94
CA ARG A 136 -8.34 -17.14 -12.14
C ARG A 136 -9.52 -16.18 -11.98
N ASN A 137 -10.26 -16.28 -10.88
CA ASN A 137 -11.40 -15.41 -10.60
C ASN A 137 -11.02 -13.93 -10.56
N VAL A 138 -9.88 -13.61 -9.91
CA VAL A 138 -9.38 -12.24 -9.86
C VAL A 138 -8.96 -11.76 -11.25
N LEU A 139 -8.24 -12.56 -12.04
CA LEU A 139 -7.83 -12.21 -13.40
C LEU A 139 -9.02 -11.97 -14.31
N GLN A 140 -10.08 -12.78 -14.21
CA GLN A 140 -11.32 -12.57 -14.95
C GLN A 140 -11.99 -11.24 -14.59
N LEU A 141 -11.96 -10.89 -13.30
CA LEU A 141 -12.55 -9.64 -12.81
C LEU A 141 -11.81 -8.40 -13.35
N ILE A 142 -10.47 -8.43 -13.37
CA ILE A 142 -9.64 -7.26 -13.73
C ILE A 142 -9.34 -7.17 -15.24
N ASN A 143 -9.47 -8.28 -15.98
CA ASN A 143 -9.20 -8.34 -17.42
C ASN A 143 -10.38 -8.99 -18.18
N PRO A 144 -11.58 -8.37 -18.18
CA PRO A 144 -12.72 -8.93 -18.85
C PRO A 144 -12.45 -9.05 -20.36
N GLY A 145 -12.67 -10.25 -20.91
CA GLY A 145 -12.50 -10.55 -22.32
C GLY A 145 -11.09 -10.95 -22.77
N GLN A 146 -10.14 -11.09 -21.85
CA GLN A 146 -8.82 -11.66 -22.16
C GLN A 146 -8.77 -13.14 -21.81
N ASP A 147 -7.85 -13.87 -22.45
CA ASP A 147 -7.58 -15.28 -22.15
C ASP A 147 -6.85 -15.39 -20.80
N VAL A 148 -7.61 -15.79 -19.77
CA VAL A 148 -7.11 -15.89 -18.40
C VAL A 148 -6.05 -16.97 -18.26
N GLU A 149 -6.17 -18.09 -19.00
CA GLU A 149 -5.17 -19.17 -18.95
C GLU A 149 -3.83 -18.70 -19.48
N LYS A 150 -3.85 -17.94 -20.56
CA LYS A 150 -2.65 -17.32 -21.11
C LYS A 150 -2.00 -16.34 -20.13
N LEU A 151 -2.81 -15.49 -19.47
CA LEU A 151 -2.31 -14.57 -18.45
C LEU A 151 -1.69 -15.30 -17.25
N MET A 152 -2.30 -16.40 -16.80
CA MET A 152 -1.76 -17.23 -15.72
C MET A 152 -0.42 -17.84 -16.09
N LEU A 153 -0.29 -18.34 -17.34
CA LEU A 153 0.98 -18.90 -17.83
C LEU A 153 2.08 -17.81 -17.90
N GLU A 154 1.77 -16.64 -18.42
CA GLU A 154 2.71 -15.51 -18.46
C GLU A 154 3.21 -15.12 -17.06
N ILE A 155 2.29 -15.01 -16.09
CA ILE A 155 2.64 -14.68 -14.70
C ILE A 155 3.51 -15.77 -14.06
N ASN A 156 3.22 -17.04 -14.31
CA ASN A 156 4.01 -18.16 -13.79
C ASN A 156 5.42 -18.16 -14.37
N GLN A 157 5.58 -17.97 -15.69
CA GLN A 157 6.87 -17.85 -16.33
C GLN A 157 7.69 -16.67 -15.78
N GLU A 158 7.04 -15.51 -15.55
CA GLU A 158 7.72 -14.38 -14.91
C GLU A 158 8.13 -14.66 -13.45
N ASN A 159 7.33 -15.43 -12.71
CA ASN A 159 7.66 -15.82 -11.34
C ASN A 159 8.85 -16.80 -11.30
N GLU A 160 8.88 -17.79 -12.21
CA GLU A 160 10.00 -18.72 -12.35
C GLU A 160 11.30 -18.01 -12.71
N ASN A 161 11.24 -17.07 -13.68
CA ASN A 161 12.38 -16.26 -14.08
C ASN A 161 12.93 -15.37 -12.93
N LYS A 162 12.05 -14.95 -11.99
CA LYS A 162 12.47 -14.21 -10.80
C LYS A 162 13.07 -15.11 -9.72
N VAL A 163 12.68 -16.37 -9.64
CA VAL A 163 13.24 -17.36 -8.69
C VAL A 163 14.61 -17.85 -9.14
N THR A 164 14.79 -18.03 -10.43
CA THR A 164 16.12 -18.25 -11.07
C THR A 164 16.98 -16.99 -11.09
N GLY A 165 16.49 -15.94 -10.42
CA GLY A 165 16.96 -14.57 -10.43
C GLY A 165 18.46 -14.43 -10.41
N GLU A 166 18.95 -13.74 -11.41
CA GLU A 166 20.30 -13.22 -11.50
C GLU A 166 20.71 -12.62 -10.16
N ASN A 167 21.69 -13.21 -9.53
CA ASN A 167 22.31 -12.70 -8.31
C ASN A 167 22.71 -11.25 -8.58
N ILE A 168 22.22 -10.29 -7.80
CA ILE A 168 22.52 -8.85 -7.95
C ILE A 168 24.05 -8.59 -7.99
N PHE A 169 24.84 -9.54 -7.47
CA PHE A 169 26.30 -9.54 -7.48
C PHE A 169 26.93 -10.12 -8.75
N ILE A 170 26.14 -10.49 -9.77
CA ILE A 170 26.70 -10.90 -11.06
C ILE A 170 27.43 -9.70 -11.69
N LYS A 171 28.59 -9.98 -12.31
CA LYS A 171 29.51 -9.01 -12.93
C LYS A 171 28.83 -7.94 -13.80
N LYS A 172 27.66 -8.27 -14.38
CA LYS A 172 26.84 -7.39 -15.22
C LYS A 172 26.22 -6.18 -14.46
N TYR A 173 25.94 -6.32 -13.14
CA TYR A 173 25.31 -5.27 -12.33
C TYR A 173 26.27 -4.61 -11.33
N ARG A 174 27.54 -4.99 -11.36
CA ARG A 174 28.58 -4.44 -10.48
C ARG A 174 28.86 -2.96 -10.73
N PHE A 175 28.76 -2.53 -11.98
CA PHE A 175 29.04 -1.15 -12.38
C PHE A 175 27.95 -0.15 -11.94
N PRO A 176 26.63 -0.41 -12.14
CA PRO A 176 25.59 0.50 -11.70
C PRO A 176 25.37 0.55 -10.19
N LEU A 177 25.92 -0.41 -9.41
CA LEU A 177 25.81 -0.43 -7.95
C LEU A 177 26.89 0.41 -7.23
N ILE A 178 27.91 0.86 -7.98
CA ILE A 178 29.05 1.63 -7.44
C ILE A 178 28.97 3.12 -7.83
N LEU A 179 28.06 3.46 -8.75
CA LEU A 179 27.72 4.84 -9.14
C LEU A 179 26.48 5.31 -8.39
#